data_88c0f186466b07acce092e6090d4ac93
#
_entry.id   88c0f186466b07acce092e6090d4ac93
#
_cell.length_a   1.000
_cell.length_b   1.000
_cell.length_c   1.000
_cell.angle_alpha   90.00
_cell.angle_beta   90.00
_cell.angle_gamma   90.00
#
_symmetry.space_group_name_H-M   'P 1'
#
loop_
_entity.id
_entity.type
_entity.pdbx_description
1 polymer ?
#
loop_
_entity_poly.entity_id
_entity_poly.type
_entity_poly.pdbx_seq_one_letter_code
_entity_poly.pdbx_strand_id
1 'polypeptide(L)' 'MDKIAVLIPCYNEAQTIKKVVEDAKAALPEAVVYVYDNNSADGTDEIAREAGAVVRYEYQQ' A
#
# COMPACT_ATOMS: atom_id res chain seq x y z
N MET A 1 -4.49 -23.25 -4.26
CA MET A 1 -5.23 -22.00 -4.55
C MET A 1 -4.26 -20.85 -4.73
N ASP A 2 -4.39 -20.14 -5.82
CA ASP A 2 -3.49 -19.06 -6.12
C ASP A 2 -3.77 -17.85 -5.23
N LYS A 3 -2.70 -17.20 -4.81
CA LYS A 3 -2.82 -16.00 -4.03
C LYS A 3 -2.74 -14.80 -4.94
N ILE A 4 -3.54 -13.80 -4.65
CA ILE A 4 -3.58 -12.58 -5.43
C ILE A 4 -2.79 -11.51 -4.67
N ALA A 5 -1.92 -10.82 -5.40
CA ALA A 5 -1.17 -9.71 -4.84
C ALA A 5 -1.62 -8.43 -5.51
N VAL A 6 -1.94 -7.44 -4.70
CA VAL A 6 -2.30 -6.11 -5.19
C VAL A 6 -1.09 -5.22 -4.98
N LEU A 7 -0.61 -4.60 -6.05
CA LEU A 7 0.58 -3.76 -5.99
C LEU A 7 0.16 -2.31 -6.16
N ILE A 8 0.46 -1.49 -5.16
CA ILE A 8 0.05 -0.09 -5.14
C ILE A 8 1.29 0.78 -5.04
N PRO A 9 1.71 1.40 -6.13
CA PRO A 9 2.81 2.38 -6.04
C PRO A 9 2.28 3.67 -5.45
N CYS A 10 3.07 4.30 -4.58
CA CYS A 10 2.64 5.54 -3.98
C CYS A 10 3.82 6.46 -3.74
N TYR A 11 3.51 7.75 -3.64
CA TYR A 11 4.48 8.77 -3.34
C TYR A 11 3.75 9.95 -2.71
N ASN A 12 4.06 10.22 -1.43
CA ASN A 12 3.46 11.34 -0.68
C ASN A 12 1.94 11.31 -0.75
N GLU A 13 1.35 10.15 -0.42
CA GLU A 13 -0.09 9.99 -0.50
C GLU A 13 -0.69 9.68 0.86
N ALA A 14 -0.16 10.31 1.91
CA ALA A 14 -0.61 10.03 3.27
C ALA A 14 -2.12 10.25 3.44
N GLN A 15 -2.69 11.22 2.71
CA GLN A 15 -4.11 11.54 2.88
C GLN A 15 -5.03 10.50 2.26
N THR A 16 -4.56 9.73 1.29
CA THR A 16 -5.44 8.84 0.54
C THR A 16 -5.05 7.37 0.66
N ILE A 17 -3.82 7.08 1.10
CA ILE A 17 -3.34 5.70 1.04
C ILE A 17 -4.16 4.76 1.94
N LYS A 18 -4.64 5.25 3.08
CA LYS A 18 -5.43 4.40 3.97
C LYS A 18 -6.68 3.92 3.25
N LYS A 19 -7.39 4.83 2.59
CA LYS A 19 -8.61 4.47 1.89
C LYS A 19 -8.30 3.54 0.73
N VAL A 20 -7.22 3.78 0.01
CA VAL A 20 -6.85 2.93 -1.11
C VAL A 20 -6.59 1.50 -0.62
N VAL A 21 -5.84 1.36 0.46
CA VAL A 21 -5.54 0.03 1.00
C VAL A 21 -6.82 -0.63 1.50
N GLU A 22 -7.66 0.12 2.20
CA GLU A 22 -8.90 -0.43 2.73
C GLU A 22 -9.84 -0.87 1.61
N ASP A 23 -9.93 -0.06 0.55
CA ASP A 23 -10.77 -0.42 -0.59
C ASP A 23 -10.25 -1.68 -1.28
N ALA A 24 -8.93 -1.80 -1.42
CA ALA A 24 -8.35 -2.98 -2.05
C ALA A 24 -8.64 -4.23 -1.22
N LYS A 25 -8.53 -4.12 0.11
CA LYS A 25 -8.78 -5.26 0.97
C LYS A 25 -10.26 -5.64 0.98
N ALA A 26 -11.13 -4.65 0.86
CA ALA A 26 -12.57 -4.92 0.81
C ALA A 26 -12.95 -5.60 -0.50
N ALA A 27 -12.33 -5.17 -1.60
CA ALA A 27 -12.64 -5.75 -2.91
C ALA A 27 -12.05 -7.14 -3.06
N LEU A 28 -10.87 -7.37 -2.49
CA LEU A 28 -10.17 -8.65 -2.62
C LEU A 28 -9.68 -9.09 -1.25
N PRO A 29 -10.59 -9.57 -0.39
CA PRO A 29 -10.23 -9.84 1.01
C PRO A 29 -9.17 -10.91 1.19
N GLU A 30 -8.97 -11.76 0.18
CA GLU A 30 -7.95 -12.81 0.28
C GLU A 30 -6.62 -12.40 -0.33
N ALA A 31 -6.54 -11.19 -0.90
CA ALA A 31 -5.32 -10.73 -1.52
C ALA A 31 -4.39 -10.13 -0.49
N VAL A 32 -3.09 -10.17 -0.81
CA VAL A 32 -2.09 -9.46 -0.03
C VAL A 32 -1.87 -8.11 -0.71
N VAL A 33 -2.00 -7.04 0.05
CA VAL A 33 -1.83 -5.69 -0.50
C VAL A 33 -0.41 -5.23 -0.23
N TYR A 34 0.33 -4.97 -1.29
CA TYR A 34 1.69 -4.45 -1.22
C TYR A 34 1.68 -2.99 -1.63
N VAL A 35 2.23 -2.15 -0.78
CA VAL A 35 2.40 -0.73 -1.08
C VAL A 35 3.86 -0.49 -1.36
N TYR A 36 4.17 0.00 -2.54
CA TYR A 36 5.53 0.33 -2.93
C TYR A 36 5.72 1.83 -2.79
N ASP A 37 6.39 2.20 -1.70
CA ASP A 37 6.59 3.61 -1.35
C ASP A 37 7.83 4.14 -2.04
N ASN A 38 7.65 5.15 -2.88
CA ASN A 38 8.75 5.75 -3.61
C ASN A 38 9.31 6.93 -2.83
N ASN A 39 9.85 6.61 -1.65
CA ASN A 39 10.55 7.58 -0.79
C ASN A 39 9.65 8.74 -0.36
N SER A 40 8.47 8.41 0.13
CA SER A 40 7.55 9.42 0.64
C SER A 40 8.11 10.07 1.90
N ALA A 41 7.81 11.35 2.08
CA ALA A 41 8.28 12.10 3.24
C ALA A 41 7.15 12.45 4.19
N ASP A 42 5.92 12.05 3.91
CA ASP A 42 4.75 12.48 4.67
C ASP A 42 4.14 11.38 5.54
N GLY A 43 4.85 10.28 5.74
CA GLY A 43 4.33 9.20 6.57
C GLY A 43 3.42 8.23 5.84
N THR A 44 3.39 8.28 4.51
CA THR A 44 2.57 7.39 3.72
C THR A 44 2.82 5.92 4.09
N ASP A 45 4.09 5.56 4.29
CA ASP A 45 4.44 4.18 4.57
C ASP A 45 3.85 3.69 5.88
N GLU A 46 3.89 4.52 6.92
CA GLU A 46 3.34 4.12 8.20
C GLU A 46 1.84 3.98 8.14
N ILE A 47 1.19 4.89 7.43
CA ILE A 47 -0.26 4.85 7.30
C ILE A 47 -0.68 3.59 6.54
N ALA A 48 0.04 3.27 5.47
CA ALA A 48 -0.24 2.06 4.71
C ALA A 48 -0.07 0.80 5.56
N ARG A 49 0.99 0.77 6.36
CA ARG A 49 1.23 -0.38 7.22
C ARG A 49 0.14 -0.54 8.25
N GLU A 50 -0.30 0.57 8.84
CA GLU A 50 -1.38 0.52 9.82
C GLU A 50 -2.70 0.10 9.19
N ALA A 51 -2.89 0.39 7.92
CA ALA A 51 -4.10 -0.03 7.21
C ALA A 51 -4.07 -1.52 6.85
N GLY A 52 -2.93 -2.18 7.04
CA GLY A 52 -2.82 -3.61 6.81
C GLY A 52 -2.07 -4.01 5.57
N ALA A 53 -1.38 -3.08 4.93
CA ALA A 53 -0.57 -3.39 3.75
C ALA A 53 0.83 -3.82 4.13
N VAL A 54 1.45 -4.59 3.26
CA VAL A 54 2.87 -4.89 3.36
C VAL A 54 3.61 -3.78 2.61
N VAL A 55 4.47 -3.06 3.31
CA VAL A 55 5.14 -1.91 2.72
C VAL A 55 6.52 -2.31 2.22
N ARG A 56 6.79 -1.96 0.99
CA ARG A 56 8.11 -2.10 0.38
C ARG A 56 8.57 -0.72 -0.06
N TYR A 57 9.86 -0.55 -0.16
CA TYR A 57 10.42 0.75 -0.50
C TYR A 57 11.10 0.67 -1.85
N GLU A 58 10.80 1.64 -2.68
CA GLU A 58 11.30 1.68 -4.05
C GLU A 58 12.01 3.01 -4.24
N TYR A 59 13.33 2.98 -4.32
CA TYR A 59 14.13 4.20 -4.45
C TYR A 59 14.62 4.37 -5.87
N GLN A 60 13.71 4.24 -6.79
CA GLN A 60 14.03 4.32 -8.19
C GLN A 60 14.26 5.74 -8.64
N GLN A 61 15.25 5.94 -9.42
CA GLN A 61 15.54 7.27 -9.95
C GLN A 61 14.85 7.53 -11.27
#